data_a14c7e939189a81ca883ae133a244876
#
_entry.id   a14c7e939189a81ca883ae133a244876
#
_cell.length_a   1.000
_cell.length_b   1.000
_cell.length_c   1.000
_cell.angle_alpha   90.00
_cell.angle_beta   90.00
_cell.angle_gamma   90.00
#
_symmetry.space_group_name_H-M   'P 1'
#
loop_
_entity.id
_entity.type
_entity.pdbx_description
1 polymer ?
#
loop_
_entity_poly.entity_id
_entity_poly.type
_entity_poly.pdbx_seq_one_letter_code
_entity_poly.pdbx_strand_id
1 'polypeptide(L)'
;GRDDRRNDRGGFQRRDDRRGGFEDRGRGGYQRRDERRGGPRDDRRDGGRFERDARGPRGNDRRKDANYQNYSSTDEYVSPNANEPTIPAGVSASELDGDAARALMTLSGPNRDIVARHLVMAGQLIDLDPEAAYQHAQAAVSRAGRVDVVREAAALTAYASGRYEEALREVRAVRRMRGDESLRAVEADAERGLGHPEKAVDIIDATDVSSLELAEQVELVLVSSGARADLGQSDVGLVIVDDALAALPASADDELRRRLMVVKAERLTELGRTEEAEAVIAEIPAEVEDTDIIDVALYADADVDNKRSPLRGSETALAEEF
;
A
#
# COMPACT_ATOMS: atom_id res chain seq x y z
N GLY A 1 2.01 -40.64 -66.87
CA GLY A 1 1.75 -41.84 -66.13
C GLY A 1 1.10 -41.37 -64.84
N ARG A 2 -0.20 -41.45 -64.62
CA ARG A 2 -0.98 -42.53 -64.03
C ARG A 2 -0.36 -43.00 -62.70
N ASP A 3 -0.96 -42.98 -61.54
CA ASP A 3 -2.28 -43.37 -61.04
C ASP A 3 -2.40 -42.87 -59.62
N ASP A 4 -3.53 -42.30 -59.25
CA ASP A 4 -4.69 -42.84 -58.48
C ASP A 4 -4.33 -43.71 -57.25
N ARG A 5 -4.85 -43.27 -56.10
CA ARG A 5 -5.78 -43.98 -55.20
C ARG A 5 -5.85 -43.28 -53.83
N ARG A 6 -7.00 -42.65 -53.57
CA ARG A 6 -8.09 -43.10 -52.65
C ARG A 6 -7.71 -43.15 -51.18
N ASN A 7 -8.27 -42.18 -50.45
CA ASN A 7 -9.44 -42.41 -49.62
C ASN A 7 -9.19 -43.30 -48.39
N ASP A 8 -9.15 -42.74 -47.23
CA ASP A 8 -9.91 -43.36 -46.16
C ASP A 8 -10.45 -42.36 -45.16
N ARG A 9 -11.77 -42.40 -45.01
CA ARG A 9 -12.58 -41.67 -44.02
C ARG A 9 -12.58 -42.50 -42.76
N GLY A 10 -12.14 -41.98 -41.64
CA GLY A 10 -12.35 -42.53 -40.29
C GLY A 10 -13.17 -41.57 -39.48
N GLY A 11 -14.48 -41.68 -39.58
CA GLY A 11 -15.44 -41.06 -38.69
C GLY A 11 -15.42 -41.77 -37.34
N PHE A 12 -15.33 -41.02 -36.27
CA PHE A 12 -15.65 -41.53 -34.93
C PHE A 12 -17.02 -41.04 -34.52
N GLN A 13 -17.85 -42.01 -34.33
CA GLN A 13 -19.24 -41.96 -33.91
C GLN A 13 -19.42 -41.33 -32.54
N ARG A 14 -20.46 -40.52 -32.47
CA ARG A 14 -21.14 -40.17 -31.22
C ARG A 14 -21.59 -41.44 -30.50
N ARG A 15 -21.35 -41.49 -29.21
CA ARG A 15 -22.10 -42.33 -28.28
C ARG A 15 -22.86 -41.44 -27.34
N ASP A 16 -24.11 -41.25 -27.64
CA ASP A 16 -25.15 -40.96 -26.67
C ASP A 16 -25.46 -42.23 -25.87
N ASP A 17 -26.09 -42.02 -24.77
CA ASP A 17 -26.74 -42.93 -23.85
C ASP A 17 -25.96 -43.41 -22.62
N ARG A 18 -26.29 -42.76 -21.49
CA ARG A 18 -27.07 -43.45 -20.47
C ARG A 18 -27.59 -42.46 -19.42
N ARG A 19 -28.91 -42.33 -19.47
CA ARG A 19 -29.76 -41.92 -18.35
C ARG A 19 -29.52 -42.85 -17.16
N GLY A 20 -29.31 -42.28 -16.00
CA GLY A 20 -29.41 -42.94 -14.71
C GLY A 20 -30.04 -41.95 -13.75
N GLY A 21 -31.35 -42.07 -13.59
CA GLY A 21 -32.12 -41.33 -12.62
C GLY A 21 -31.79 -41.85 -11.22
N PHE A 22 -31.68 -40.91 -10.28
CA PHE A 22 -31.78 -41.20 -8.86
C PHE A 22 -33.02 -40.50 -8.31
N GLU A 23 -33.86 -41.35 -7.78
CA GLU A 23 -35.15 -41.03 -7.21
C GLU A 23 -35.08 -40.15 -5.98
N ASP A 24 -36.01 -39.25 -5.96
CA ASP A 24 -36.58 -38.52 -4.86
C ASP A 24 -36.86 -39.42 -3.64
N ARG A 25 -36.23 -39.19 -2.50
CA ARG A 25 -36.70 -39.69 -1.21
C ARG A 25 -36.39 -38.70 -0.11
N GLY A 26 -37.44 -38.12 0.44
CA GLY A 26 -37.52 -37.89 1.86
C GLY A 26 -37.77 -36.46 2.30
N ARG A 27 -38.97 -36.00 2.15
CA ARG A 27 -39.59 -34.97 2.99
C ARG A 27 -39.59 -35.45 4.44
N GLY A 28 -38.87 -34.71 5.32
CA GLY A 28 -38.99 -34.79 6.77
C GLY A 28 -39.43 -33.46 7.32
N GLY A 29 -40.70 -33.22 7.36
CA GLY A 29 -41.29 -32.07 8.04
C GLY A 29 -41.19 -32.24 9.56
N TYR A 30 -40.69 -31.25 10.25
CA TYR A 30 -40.83 -31.16 11.69
C TYR A 30 -42.04 -30.30 12.00
N GLN A 31 -43.09 -31.00 12.45
CA GLN A 31 -44.30 -30.42 12.99
C GLN A 31 -44.02 -29.70 14.31
N ARG A 32 -44.56 -28.51 14.42
CA ARG A 32 -44.79 -27.80 15.66
C ARG A 32 -45.71 -28.65 16.56
N ARG A 33 -45.32 -28.83 17.80
CA ARG A 33 -46.20 -29.29 18.86
C ARG A 33 -46.30 -28.18 19.91
N ASP A 34 -47.41 -27.47 19.84
CA ASP A 34 -47.95 -26.71 20.95
C ASP A 34 -48.60 -27.74 21.90
N GLU A 35 -48.14 -27.78 23.13
CA GLU A 35 -48.98 -28.31 24.22
C GLU A 35 -48.83 -27.40 25.45
N ARG A 36 -49.91 -26.65 25.64
CA ARG A 36 -50.23 -26.01 26.89
C ARG A 36 -50.58 -27.06 27.93
N ARG A 37 -50.05 -27.01 29.11
CA ARG A 37 -50.74 -27.38 30.33
C ARG A 37 -50.18 -26.61 31.50
N GLY A 38 -51.11 -25.90 32.16
CA GLY A 38 -50.86 -25.11 33.36
C GLY A 38 -51.00 -25.88 34.65
N GLY A 39 -50.53 -25.26 35.70
CA GLY A 39 -50.87 -25.40 37.10
C GLY A 39 -49.70 -25.72 37.99
N PRO A 40 -49.79 -25.50 39.31
CA PRO A 40 -50.21 -24.28 39.98
C PRO A 40 -49.09 -23.64 40.85
N ARG A 41 -49.36 -22.46 41.30
CA ARG A 41 -48.56 -21.63 42.21
C ARG A 41 -48.28 -22.37 43.52
N ASP A 42 -46.99 -22.30 43.96
CA ASP A 42 -46.66 -22.39 45.39
C ASP A 42 -45.78 -21.21 45.76
N ASP A 43 -46.39 -20.33 46.58
CA ASP A 43 -45.74 -19.26 47.25
C ASP A 43 -44.82 -19.79 48.32
N ARG A 44 -43.49 -19.60 48.17
CA ARG A 44 -42.60 -19.49 49.33
C ARG A 44 -41.61 -18.36 49.10
N ARG A 45 -41.87 -17.27 49.77
CA ARG A 45 -40.92 -16.23 50.10
C ARG A 45 -39.75 -16.87 50.82
N ASP A 46 -38.58 -16.71 50.25
CA ASP A 46 -37.38 -16.66 51.10
C ASP A 46 -36.43 -15.60 50.54
N GLY A 47 -36.10 -14.66 51.42
CA GLY A 47 -35.30 -13.47 51.10
C GLY A 47 -33.80 -13.84 51.04
N GLY A 48 -33.29 -14.03 49.86
CA GLY A 48 -31.84 -14.07 49.58
C GLY A 48 -31.40 -12.74 49.00
N ARG A 49 -30.84 -11.89 49.84
CA ARG A 49 -30.11 -10.69 49.45
C ARG A 49 -28.91 -11.13 48.60
N PHE A 50 -29.06 -11.13 47.30
CA PHE A 50 -27.88 -11.17 46.41
C PHE A 50 -27.27 -9.77 46.44
N GLU A 51 -26.22 -9.60 47.19
CA GLU A 51 -25.24 -8.57 46.98
C GLU A 51 -24.76 -8.68 45.53
N ARG A 52 -25.20 -7.75 44.67
CA ARG A 52 -24.58 -7.53 43.38
C ARG A 52 -23.18 -6.98 43.71
N ASP A 53 -22.21 -7.83 43.64
CA ASP A 53 -20.85 -7.41 43.46
C ASP A 53 -20.84 -6.50 42.21
N ALA A 54 -20.78 -5.23 42.49
CA ALA A 54 -20.42 -4.21 41.51
C ALA A 54 -18.95 -4.45 41.11
N ARG A 55 -18.74 -5.44 40.26
CA ARG A 55 -17.51 -5.47 39.46
C ARG A 55 -17.59 -4.26 38.53
N GLY A 56 -17.06 -3.16 39.04
CA GLY A 56 -16.78 -1.99 38.23
C GLY A 56 -16.05 -2.39 36.96
N PRO A 57 -16.17 -1.58 35.89
CA PRO A 57 -15.48 -1.84 34.65
C PRO A 57 -14.01 -2.05 34.98
N ARG A 58 -13.50 -3.21 34.55
CA ARG A 58 -12.08 -3.58 34.71
C ARG A 58 -11.26 -2.39 34.21
N GLY A 59 -10.63 -1.72 35.17
CA GLY A 59 -9.67 -0.67 34.91
C GLY A 59 -8.54 -1.25 34.05
N ASN A 60 -8.71 -1.14 32.77
CA ASN A 60 -7.64 -1.40 31.83
C ASN A 60 -7.38 -0.08 31.11
N ASP A 61 -6.15 0.32 31.16
CA ASP A 61 -5.51 1.30 30.29
C ASP A 61 -5.45 2.79 30.64
N ARG A 62 -5.91 3.24 31.79
CA ARG A 62 -5.59 4.63 32.19
C ARG A 62 -4.09 4.92 32.36
N ARG A 63 -3.24 3.88 32.47
CA ARG A 63 -1.79 4.07 32.62
C ARG A 63 -1.06 4.19 31.28
N LYS A 64 -1.63 3.64 30.19
CA LYS A 64 -1.08 3.82 28.84
C LYS A 64 -1.44 5.20 28.31
N ASP A 65 -2.66 5.66 28.57
CA ASP A 65 -3.11 6.98 28.11
C ASP A 65 -2.40 8.14 28.84
N ALA A 66 -1.94 7.94 30.06
CA ALA A 66 -1.27 8.99 30.83
C ALA A 66 0.10 9.38 30.25
N ASN A 67 0.77 8.45 29.55
CA ASN A 67 2.06 8.73 28.92
C ASN A 67 1.91 9.53 27.63
N TYR A 68 0.73 9.47 26.98
CA TYR A 68 0.44 10.19 25.73
C TYR A 68 -0.12 11.61 25.95
N GLN A 69 -0.57 11.94 27.15
CA GLN A 69 -1.17 13.26 27.44
C GLN A 69 -0.16 14.42 27.51
N ASN A 70 1.14 14.11 27.55
CA ASN A 70 2.23 15.09 27.67
C ASN A 70 3.00 15.35 26.37
N TYR A 71 2.64 14.69 25.24
CA TYR A 71 3.31 14.96 23.98
C TYR A 71 2.64 16.13 23.27
N SER A 72 3.41 17.17 23.01
CA SER A 72 3.11 18.12 21.95
C SER A 72 3.19 17.38 20.61
N SER A 73 2.31 17.68 19.66
CA SER A 73 2.31 17.05 18.33
C SER A 73 3.60 17.25 17.51
N THR A 74 4.55 17.97 18.06
CA THR A 74 5.86 18.28 17.44
C THR A 74 7.04 17.87 18.30
N ASP A 75 6.83 17.30 19.50
CA ASP A 75 7.93 16.82 20.34
C ASP A 75 8.49 15.51 19.76
N GLU A 76 9.76 15.25 20.03
CA GLU A 76 10.37 13.96 19.73
C GLU A 76 9.54 12.84 20.35
N TYR A 77 9.24 11.81 19.56
CA TYR A 77 8.54 10.62 20.04
C TYR A 77 9.48 9.40 20.03
N VAL A 78 9.80 8.90 21.21
CA VAL A 78 10.54 7.66 21.40
C VAL A 78 9.56 6.57 21.86
N SER A 79 9.39 5.54 21.05
CA SER A 79 8.52 4.42 21.39
C SER A 79 9.08 3.58 22.53
N PRO A 80 8.22 3.08 23.43
CA PRO A 80 8.64 2.02 24.38
C PRO A 80 8.93 0.69 23.66
N ASN A 81 8.56 0.56 22.39
CA ASN A 81 8.87 -0.60 21.56
C ASN A 81 10.17 -0.35 20.81
N ALA A 82 11.20 -1.11 21.10
CA ALA A 82 12.53 -0.96 20.50
C ALA A 82 12.58 -1.18 18.97
N ASN A 83 11.53 -1.79 18.39
CA ASN A 83 11.45 -2.01 16.95
C ASN A 83 10.69 -0.89 16.22
N GLU A 84 10.23 0.12 16.91
CA GLU A 84 9.54 1.25 16.33
C GLU A 84 10.51 2.43 16.22
N PRO A 85 10.70 3.00 15.01
CA PRO A 85 11.65 4.10 14.83
C PRO A 85 11.22 5.34 15.58
N THR A 86 12.18 6.10 16.04
CA THR A 86 11.96 7.40 16.70
C THR A 86 11.40 8.40 15.68
N ILE A 87 10.42 9.19 16.07
CA ILE A 87 9.96 10.33 15.28
C ILE A 87 10.69 11.58 15.79
N PRO A 88 11.45 12.27 14.96
CA PRO A 88 12.18 13.48 15.35
C PRO A 88 11.25 14.61 15.83
N ALA A 89 11.79 15.51 16.64
CA ALA A 89 11.09 16.75 16.97
C ALA A 89 10.87 17.59 15.71
N GLY A 90 9.74 18.30 15.66
CA GLY A 90 9.37 19.13 14.52
C GLY A 90 8.39 18.45 13.55
N VAL A 91 8.38 17.12 13.45
CA VAL A 91 7.43 16.40 12.59
C VAL A 91 6.01 16.49 13.16
N SER A 92 5.09 17.05 12.40
CA SER A 92 3.71 17.30 12.81
C SER A 92 2.70 16.44 12.05
N ALA A 93 1.69 15.94 12.77
CA ALA A 93 0.54 15.27 12.15
C ALA A 93 -0.24 16.17 11.16
N SER A 94 -0.08 17.49 11.25
CA SER A 94 -0.72 18.45 10.34
C SER A 94 -0.07 18.51 8.95
N GLU A 95 1.11 17.93 8.78
CA GLU A 95 1.78 17.78 7.48
C GLU A 95 1.20 16.65 6.64
N LEU A 96 0.42 15.75 7.27
CA LEU A 96 -0.23 14.67 6.54
C LEU A 96 -1.34 15.23 5.65
N ASP A 97 -1.44 14.69 4.44
CA ASP A 97 -2.51 15.01 3.51
C ASP A 97 -3.90 14.92 4.14
N GLY A 98 -4.82 15.81 3.71
CA GLY A 98 -6.13 15.94 4.32
C GLY A 98 -7.02 14.70 4.19
N ASP A 99 -6.90 13.92 3.13
CA ASP A 99 -7.67 12.70 2.91
C ASP A 99 -7.11 11.57 3.78
N ALA A 100 -5.80 11.44 3.83
CA ALA A 100 -5.12 10.52 4.73
C ALA A 100 -5.43 10.84 6.20
N ALA A 101 -5.38 12.11 6.59
CA ALA A 101 -5.74 12.54 7.95
C ALA A 101 -7.20 12.20 8.30
N ARG A 102 -8.13 12.33 7.34
CA ARG A 102 -9.55 11.94 7.52
C ARG A 102 -9.71 10.44 7.72
N ALA A 103 -8.98 9.61 6.97
CA ALA A 103 -9.00 8.16 7.13
C ALA A 103 -8.57 7.73 8.55
N LEU A 104 -7.66 8.48 9.18
CA LEU A 104 -7.21 8.22 10.55
C LEU A 104 -8.20 8.63 11.65
N MET A 105 -9.32 9.29 11.33
CA MET A 105 -10.29 9.77 12.33
C MET A 105 -10.96 8.66 13.15
N THR A 106 -10.89 7.42 12.70
CA THR A 106 -11.37 6.24 13.42
C THR A 106 -10.49 5.85 14.62
N LEU A 107 -9.29 6.39 14.70
CA LEU A 107 -8.31 6.11 15.75
C LEU A 107 -8.53 7.03 16.96
N SER A 108 -8.10 6.58 18.15
CA SER A 108 -8.04 7.45 19.33
C SER A 108 -7.05 8.59 19.09
N GLY A 109 -7.31 9.77 19.67
CA GLY A 109 -6.49 10.96 19.44
C GLY A 109 -4.98 10.75 19.55
N PRO A 110 -4.47 10.22 20.67
CA PRO A 110 -3.02 9.97 20.82
C PRO A 110 -2.45 8.99 19.79
N ASN A 111 -3.16 7.89 19.50
CA ASN A 111 -2.70 6.92 18.51
C ASN A 111 -2.76 7.48 17.09
N ARG A 112 -3.77 8.29 16.79
CA ARG A 112 -3.90 8.98 15.51
C ARG A 112 -2.72 9.91 15.25
N ASP A 113 -2.32 10.70 16.25
CA ASP A 113 -1.19 11.62 16.15
C ASP A 113 0.12 10.89 15.81
N ILE A 114 0.42 9.83 16.56
CA ILE A 114 1.63 9.03 16.32
C ILE A 114 1.60 8.37 14.94
N VAL A 115 0.47 7.77 14.54
CA VAL A 115 0.31 7.14 13.22
C VAL A 115 0.48 8.17 12.11
N ALA A 116 -0.14 9.35 12.24
CA ALA A 116 -0.01 10.42 11.25
C ALA A 116 1.44 10.86 11.09
N ARG A 117 2.16 11.06 12.18
CA ARG A 117 3.57 11.45 12.14
C ARG A 117 4.48 10.36 11.55
N HIS A 118 4.20 9.08 11.79
CA HIS A 118 4.90 8.00 11.09
C HIS A 118 4.61 7.99 9.59
N LEU A 119 3.37 8.30 9.17
CA LEU A 119 3.03 8.41 7.75
C LEU A 119 3.72 9.62 7.10
N VAL A 120 3.82 10.76 7.80
CA VAL A 120 4.59 11.92 7.35
C VAL A 120 6.05 11.52 7.12
N MET A 121 6.69 10.88 8.11
CA MET A 121 8.07 10.40 7.98
C MET A 121 8.23 9.42 6.82
N ALA A 122 7.30 8.49 6.64
CA ALA A 122 7.33 7.55 5.52
C ALA A 122 7.28 8.26 4.17
N GLY A 123 6.43 9.29 4.03
CA GLY A 123 6.35 10.11 2.82
C GLY A 123 7.61 10.94 2.57
N GLN A 124 8.16 11.57 3.60
CA GLN A 124 9.38 12.40 3.48
C GLN A 124 10.63 11.57 3.13
N LEU A 125 10.69 10.32 3.57
CA LEU A 125 11.86 9.47 3.41
C LEU A 125 11.81 8.52 2.22
N ILE A 126 10.66 8.34 1.57
CA ILE A 126 10.48 7.28 0.57
C ILE A 126 11.49 7.36 -0.58
N ASP A 127 11.85 8.56 -1.00
CA ASP A 127 12.80 8.80 -2.09
C ASP A 127 14.26 8.99 -1.59
N LEU A 128 14.43 9.29 -0.30
CA LEU A 128 15.74 9.62 0.30
C LEU A 128 16.35 8.39 1.01
N ASP A 129 15.55 7.71 1.82
CA ASP A 129 15.91 6.49 2.56
C ASP A 129 14.70 5.54 2.59
N PRO A 130 14.48 4.76 1.51
CA PRO A 130 13.34 3.83 1.42
C PRO A 130 13.29 2.82 2.56
N GLU A 131 14.44 2.46 3.15
CA GLU A 131 14.49 1.54 4.28
C GLU A 131 13.90 2.17 5.55
N ALA A 132 14.31 3.40 5.87
CA ALA A 132 13.76 4.14 7.00
C ALA A 132 12.27 4.45 6.77
N ALA A 133 11.87 4.83 5.55
CA ALA A 133 10.48 5.02 5.18
C ALA A 133 9.64 3.76 5.45
N TYR A 134 10.14 2.59 5.03
CA TYR A 134 9.49 1.31 5.28
C TYR A 134 9.34 1.02 6.78
N GLN A 135 10.35 1.30 7.59
CA GLN A 135 10.28 1.09 9.04
C GLN A 135 9.19 1.98 9.69
N HIS A 136 9.09 3.25 9.29
CA HIS A 136 8.03 4.14 9.73
C HIS A 136 6.63 3.65 9.28
N ALA A 137 6.48 3.20 8.06
CA ALA A 137 5.23 2.62 7.58
C ALA A 137 4.84 1.35 8.35
N GLN A 138 5.80 0.47 8.67
CA GLN A 138 5.56 -0.72 9.48
C GLN A 138 5.14 -0.37 10.93
N ALA A 139 5.72 0.70 11.49
CA ALA A 139 5.29 1.22 12.79
C ALA A 139 3.82 1.68 12.73
N ALA A 140 3.44 2.41 11.68
CA ALA A 140 2.04 2.79 11.44
C ALA A 140 1.12 1.56 11.29
N VAL A 141 1.53 0.53 10.52
CA VAL A 141 0.77 -0.73 10.36
C VAL A 141 0.55 -1.43 11.69
N SER A 142 1.56 -1.50 12.55
CA SER A 142 1.45 -2.15 13.86
C SER A 142 0.41 -1.50 14.76
N ARG A 143 0.16 -0.20 14.56
CA ARG A 143 -0.78 0.63 15.32
C ARG A 143 -2.16 0.73 14.70
N ALA A 144 -2.23 0.74 13.36
CA ALA A 144 -3.44 1.08 12.61
C ALA A 144 -3.62 0.27 11.32
N GLY A 145 -3.16 -0.97 11.26
CA GLY A 145 -3.17 -1.81 10.05
C GLY A 145 -4.56 -2.19 9.51
N ARG A 146 -5.64 -1.63 10.06
CA ARG A 146 -7.02 -1.72 9.53
C ARG A 146 -7.47 -0.45 8.81
N VAL A 147 -6.59 0.51 8.68
CA VAL A 147 -6.82 1.75 7.93
C VAL A 147 -6.13 1.61 6.58
N ASP A 148 -6.82 1.89 5.52
CA ASP A 148 -6.39 1.68 4.13
C ASP A 148 -5.16 2.53 3.76
N VAL A 149 -5.15 3.82 4.11
CA VAL A 149 -4.00 4.71 3.84
C VAL A 149 -2.72 4.25 4.56
N VAL A 150 -2.85 3.57 5.70
CA VAL A 150 -1.70 3.00 6.41
C VAL A 150 -1.15 1.78 5.64
N ARG A 151 -2.03 0.97 5.07
CA ARG A 151 -1.64 -0.15 4.21
C ARG A 151 -1.04 0.32 2.88
N GLU A 152 -1.58 1.41 2.34
CA GLU A 152 -1.04 2.04 1.15
C GLU A 152 0.39 2.53 1.36
N ALA A 153 0.64 3.28 2.43
CA ALA A 153 2.00 3.70 2.78
C ALA A 153 2.95 2.50 2.95
N ALA A 154 2.47 1.40 3.56
CA ALA A 154 3.25 0.18 3.68
C ALA A 154 3.53 -0.48 2.31
N ALA A 155 2.58 -0.44 1.38
CA ALA A 155 2.75 -0.96 0.03
C ALA A 155 3.81 -0.16 -0.75
N LEU A 156 3.68 1.17 -0.73
CA LEU A 156 4.58 2.07 -1.46
C LEU A 156 6.01 2.02 -0.91
N THR A 157 6.17 2.04 0.42
CA THR A 157 7.50 1.97 1.04
C THR A 157 8.15 0.59 0.91
N ALA A 158 7.36 -0.49 0.95
CA ALA A 158 7.85 -1.84 0.66
C ALA A 158 8.32 -1.94 -0.80
N TYR A 159 7.56 -1.37 -1.75
CA TYR A 159 7.93 -1.30 -3.15
C TYR A 159 9.22 -0.50 -3.35
N ALA A 160 9.31 0.72 -2.82
CA ALA A 160 10.48 1.58 -2.93
C ALA A 160 11.75 0.95 -2.33
N SER A 161 11.61 0.16 -1.26
CA SER A 161 12.72 -0.59 -0.63
C SER A 161 13.02 -1.95 -1.29
N GLY A 162 12.41 -2.24 -2.46
CA GLY A 162 12.63 -3.49 -3.20
C GLY A 162 12.00 -4.75 -2.58
N ARG A 163 11.10 -4.58 -1.60
CA ARG A 163 10.38 -5.68 -0.95
C ARG A 163 9.11 -6.02 -1.71
N TYR A 164 9.26 -6.41 -2.97
CA TYR A 164 8.13 -6.58 -3.91
C TYR A 164 7.07 -7.58 -3.44
N GLU A 165 7.46 -8.70 -2.82
CA GLU A 165 6.50 -9.66 -2.28
C GLU A 165 5.64 -9.05 -1.15
N GLU A 166 6.23 -8.17 -0.34
CA GLU A 166 5.51 -7.46 0.72
C GLU A 166 4.61 -6.39 0.14
N ALA A 167 5.12 -5.62 -0.82
CA ALA A 167 4.32 -4.63 -1.55
C ALA A 167 3.08 -5.28 -2.16
N LEU A 168 3.20 -6.42 -2.83
CA LEU A 168 2.07 -7.18 -3.38
C LEU A 168 1.05 -7.62 -2.32
N ARG A 169 1.50 -8.01 -1.12
CA ARG A 169 0.58 -8.36 -0.02
C ARG A 169 -0.22 -7.15 0.45
N GLU A 170 0.45 -6.01 0.61
CA GLU A 170 -0.19 -4.78 1.08
C GLU A 170 -1.10 -4.16 0.00
N VAL A 171 -0.69 -4.11 -1.27
CA VAL A 171 -1.54 -3.68 -2.41
C VAL A 171 -2.84 -4.49 -2.45
N ARG A 172 -2.75 -5.81 -2.35
CA ARG A 172 -3.93 -6.69 -2.30
C ARG A 172 -4.81 -6.44 -1.07
N ALA A 173 -4.21 -6.00 0.04
CA ALA A 173 -4.96 -5.60 1.23
C ALA A 173 -5.72 -4.27 0.99
N VAL A 174 -5.05 -3.25 0.43
CA VAL A 174 -5.67 -1.97 0.07
C VAL A 174 -6.84 -2.19 -0.87
N ARG A 175 -6.64 -2.92 -1.98
CA ARG A 175 -7.69 -3.22 -2.94
C ARG A 175 -8.91 -3.90 -2.32
N ARG A 176 -8.71 -4.85 -1.38
CA ARG A 176 -9.85 -5.46 -0.65
C ARG A 176 -10.58 -4.47 0.26
N MET A 177 -9.89 -3.44 0.75
CA MET A 177 -10.46 -2.45 1.66
C MET A 177 -11.20 -1.34 0.91
N ARG A 178 -10.63 -0.84 -0.19
CA ARG A 178 -11.18 0.24 -1.01
C ARG A 178 -12.10 -0.25 -2.11
N GLY A 179 -11.75 -1.38 -2.75
CA GLY A 179 -12.47 -1.91 -3.90
C GLY A 179 -12.20 -1.13 -5.19
N ASP A 180 -11.05 -0.45 -5.28
CA ASP A 180 -10.62 0.34 -6.44
C ASP A 180 -9.36 -0.24 -7.11
N GLU A 181 -8.91 0.39 -8.18
CA GLU A 181 -7.77 0.00 -9.00
C GLU A 181 -6.54 0.91 -8.81
N SER A 182 -6.52 1.78 -7.78
CA SER A 182 -5.54 2.87 -7.59
C SER A 182 -4.07 2.41 -7.55
N LEU A 183 -3.77 1.22 -7.05
CA LEU A 183 -2.39 0.71 -6.93
C LEU A 183 -2.04 -0.36 -7.97
N ARG A 184 -2.73 -0.40 -9.11
CA ARG A 184 -2.47 -1.41 -10.15
C ARG A 184 -1.10 -1.28 -10.81
N ALA A 185 -0.63 -0.07 -11.01
CA ALA A 185 0.72 0.16 -11.53
C ALA A 185 1.78 -0.42 -10.57
N VAL A 186 1.63 -0.17 -9.26
CA VAL A 186 2.53 -0.72 -8.24
C VAL A 186 2.45 -2.26 -8.18
N GLU A 187 1.24 -2.84 -8.30
CA GLU A 187 1.05 -4.30 -8.35
C GLU A 187 1.79 -4.90 -9.56
N ALA A 188 1.61 -4.31 -10.73
CA ALA A 188 2.23 -4.78 -11.96
C ALA A 188 3.76 -4.63 -11.91
N ASP A 189 4.26 -3.49 -11.45
CA ASP A 189 5.69 -3.24 -11.41
C ASP A 189 6.41 -4.08 -10.34
N ALA A 190 5.76 -4.37 -9.21
CA ALA A 190 6.29 -5.31 -8.23
C ALA A 190 6.40 -6.75 -8.79
N GLU A 191 5.47 -7.21 -9.65
CA GLU A 191 5.62 -8.50 -10.35
C GLU A 191 6.79 -8.45 -11.36
N ARG A 192 7.03 -7.30 -12.04
CA ARG A 192 8.23 -7.11 -12.87
C ARG A 192 9.51 -7.23 -12.03
N GLY A 193 9.56 -6.53 -10.89
CA GLY A 193 10.69 -6.59 -9.95
C GLY A 193 11.00 -8.00 -9.45
N LEU A 194 10.00 -8.88 -9.41
CA LEU A 194 10.15 -10.32 -9.12
C LEU A 194 10.53 -11.18 -10.35
N GLY A 195 10.72 -10.56 -11.51
CA GLY A 195 11.05 -11.26 -12.77
C GLY A 195 9.84 -11.92 -13.44
N HIS A 196 8.65 -11.40 -13.24
CA HIS A 196 7.42 -11.90 -13.85
C HIS A 196 6.74 -10.85 -14.77
N PRO A 197 7.41 -10.39 -15.85
CA PRO A 197 6.87 -9.35 -16.72
C PRO A 197 5.56 -9.78 -17.42
N GLU A 198 5.35 -11.07 -17.69
CA GLU A 198 4.07 -11.55 -18.26
C GLU A 198 2.91 -11.30 -17.32
N LYS A 199 3.11 -11.49 -16.00
CA LYS A 199 2.06 -11.21 -15.01
C LYS A 199 1.79 -9.71 -14.89
N ALA A 200 2.80 -8.88 -15.04
CA ALA A 200 2.61 -7.43 -15.07
C ALA A 200 1.69 -7.02 -16.23
N VAL A 201 1.92 -7.58 -17.43
CA VAL A 201 1.04 -7.38 -18.58
C VAL A 201 -0.37 -7.87 -18.30
N ASP A 202 -0.54 -9.08 -17.72
CA ASP A 202 -1.86 -9.62 -17.38
C ASP A 202 -2.63 -8.72 -16.40
N ILE A 203 -1.93 -8.13 -15.41
CA ILE A 203 -2.51 -7.19 -14.44
C ILE A 203 -2.97 -5.92 -15.15
N ILE A 204 -2.14 -5.36 -16.02
CA ILE A 204 -2.43 -4.13 -16.76
C ILE A 204 -3.64 -4.35 -17.70
N ASP A 205 -3.63 -5.44 -18.46
CA ASP A 205 -4.70 -5.79 -19.41
C ASP A 205 -6.06 -6.03 -18.69
N ALA A 206 -6.03 -6.46 -17.43
CA ALA A 206 -7.21 -6.66 -16.60
C ALA A 206 -7.70 -5.41 -15.86
N THR A 207 -6.99 -4.28 -15.97
CA THR A 207 -7.30 -3.05 -15.24
C THR A 207 -8.31 -2.19 -16.01
N ASP A 208 -9.35 -1.73 -15.32
CA ASP A 208 -10.28 -0.72 -15.88
C ASP A 208 -9.64 0.68 -15.81
N VAL A 209 -8.91 1.02 -16.87
CA VAL A 209 -8.18 2.29 -16.97
C VAL A 209 -9.13 3.51 -16.90
N SER A 210 -10.42 3.35 -17.28
CA SER A 210 -11.38 4.45 -17.25
C SER A 210 -11.75 4.90 -15.82
N SER A 211 -11.46 4.09 -14.83
CA SER A 211 -11.69 4.38 -13.42
C SER A 211 -10.52 5.10 -12.73
N LEU A 212 -9.40 5.26 -13.43
CA LEU A 212 -8.16 5.81 -12.90
C LEU A 212 -8.01 7.30 -13.22
N GLU A 213 -7.37 8.02 -12.30
CA GLU A 213 -6.92 9.39 -12.54
C GLU A 213 -5.80 9.42 -13.61
N LEU A 214 -5.61 10.58 -14.25
CA LEU A 214 -4.65 10.71 -15.35
C LEU A 214 -3.22 10.30 -14.94
N ALA A 215 -2.79 10.67 -13.75
CA ALA A 215 -1.48 10.29 -13.25
C ALA A 215 -1.34 8.76 -13.12
N GLU A 216 -2.35 8.09 -12.57
CA GLU A 216 -2.37 6.62 -12.44
C GLU A 216 -2.39 5.92 -13.80
N GLN A 217 -3.09 6.49 -14.79
CA GLN A 217 -3.07 6.00 -16.17
C GLN A 217 -1.66 6.08 -16.77
N VAL A 218 -0.96 7.19 -16.55
CA VAL A 218 0.42 7.37 -17.00
C VAL A 218 1.34 6.34 -16.30
N GLU A 219 1.20 6.12 -15.00
CA GLU A 219 1.96 5.07 -14.29
C GLU A 219 1.77 3.70 -14.95
N LEU A 220 0.53 3.31 -15.25
CA LEU A 220 0.27 2.05 -15.94
C LEU A 220 0.94 1.97 -17.31
N VAL A 221 0.97 3.06 -18.07
CA VAL A 221 1.67 3.16 -19.35
C VAL A 221 3.16 2.93 -19.18
N LEU A 222 3.79 3.59 -18.21
CA LEU A 222 5.22 3.45 -17.94
C LEU A 222 5.57 2.00 -17.58
N VAL A 223 4.80 1.39 -16.68
CA VAL A 223 4.98 -0.02 -16.29
C VAL A 223 4.72 -0.97 -17.46
N SER A 224 3.69 -0.69 -18.28
CA SER A 224 3.39 -1.49 -19.48
C SER A 224 4.54 -1.48 -20.46
N SER A 225 5.08 -0.29 -20.76
CA SER A 225 6.25 -0.14 -21.62
C SER A 225 7.46 -0.91 -21.08
N GLY A 226 7.75 -0.81 -19.77
CA GLY A 226 8.81 -1.54 -19.12
C GLY A 226 8.61 -3.06 -19.17
N ALA A 227 7.40 -3.56 -18.90
CA ALA A 227 7.09 -4.98 -18.94
C ALA A 227 7.28 -5.55 -20.37
N ARG A 228 6.90 -4.79 -21.40
CA ARG A 228 7.14 -5.16 -22.81
C ARG A 228 8.63 -5.20 -23.14
N ALA A 229 9.40 -4.24 -22.63
CA ALA A 229 10.86 -4.25 -22.81
C ALA A 229 11.53 -5.45 -22.13
N ASP A 230 11.12 -5.79 -20.91
CA ASP A 230 11.60 -6.99 -20.19
C ASP A 230 11.33 -8.29 -20.96
N LEU A 231 10.27 -8.30 -21.78
CA LEU A 231 9.93 -9.39 -22.71
C LEU A 231 10.66 -9.32 -24.05
N GLY A 232 11.59 -8.37 -24.25
CA GLY A 232 12.28 -8.14 -25.50
C GLY A 232 11.42 -7.49 -26.59
N GLN A 233 10.33 -6.81 -26.21
CA GLN A 233 9.36 -6.14 -27.08
C GLN A 233 9.46 -4.62 -26.91
N SER A 234 10.67 -4.05 -26.93
CA SER A 234 10.87 -2.61 -26.76
C SER A 234 10.21 -1.77 -27.84
N ASP A 235 9.99 -2.33 -29.04
CA ASP A 235 9.23 -1.71 -30.11
C ASP A 235 7.74 -1.51 -29.75
N VAL A 236 7.14 -2.51 -29.12
CA VAL A 236 5.76 -2.41 -28.59
C VAL A 236 5.72 -1.40 -27.44
N GLY A 237 6.72 -1.47 -26.52
CA GLY A 237 6.85 -0.52 -25.42
C GLY A 237 6.93 0.94 -25.89
N LEU A 238 7.66 1.20 -26.99
CA LEU A 238 7.77 2.51 -27.61
C LEU A 238 6.41 3.00 -28.16
N VAL A 239 5.68 2.15 -28.87
CA VAL A 239 4.35 2.51 -29.42
C VAL A 239 3.38 2.88 -28.28
N ILE A 240 3.39 2.13 -27.18
CA ILE A 240 2.53 2.41 -26.01
C ILE A 240 2.80 3.82 -25.44
N VAL A 241 4.06 4.20 -25.34
CA VAL A 241 4.46 5.52 -24.82
C VAL A 241 4.13 6.63 -25.83
N ASP A 242 4.36 6.39 -27.13
CA ASP A 242 4.03 7.35 -28.18
C ASP A 242 2.51 7.64 -28.25
N ASP A 243 1.70 6.61 -28.14
CA ASP A 243 0.24 6.75 -28.07
C ASP A 243 -0.21 7.54 -26.83
N ALA A 244 0.41 7.29 -25.69
CA ALA A 244 0.12 8.02 -24.46
C ALA A 244 0.53 9.49 -24.55
N LEU A 245 1.70 9.80 -25.13
CA LEU A 245 2.14 11.18 -25.37
C LEU A 245 1.20 11.93 -26.31
N ALA A 246 0.71 11.25 -27.35
CA ALA A 246 -0.24 11.82 -28.32
C ALA A 246 -1.61 12.08 -27.69
N ALA A 247 -2.04 11.22 -26.75
CA ALA A 247 -3.33 11.33 -26.05
C ALA A 247 -3.27 12.27 -24.83
N LEU A 248 -2.08 12.62 -24.34
CA LEU A 248 -1.92 13.44 -23.15
C LEU A 248 -2.48 14.84 -23.36
N PRO A 249 -3.43 15.32 -22.54
CA PRO A 249 -3.99 16.66 -22.66
C PRO A 249 -2.92 17.76 -22.62
N ALA A 250 -3.12 18.85 -23.34
CA ALA A 250 -2.21 19.99 -23.28
C ALA A 250 -2.17 20.68 -21.91
N SER A 251 -3.19 20.44 -21.08
CA SER A 251 -3.29 20.94 -19.71
C SER A 251 -2.76 19.93 -18.67
N ALA A 252 -2.21 18.80 -19.12
CA ALA A 252 -1.60 17.85 -18.19
C ALA A 252 -0.35 18.44 -17.55
N ASP A 253 -0.03 17.95 -16.37
CA ASP A 253 1.19 18.31 -15.66
C ASP A 253 2.42 18.01 -16.52
N ASP A 254 3.35 18.97 -16.58
CA ASP A 254 4.61 18.84 -17.33
C ASP A 254 5.44 17.63 -16.83
N GLU A 255 5.33 17.27 -15.56
CA GLU A 255 6.00 16.11 -14.98
C GLU A 255 5.51 14.79 -15.61
N LEU A 256 4.22 14.63 -15.85
CA LEU A 256 3.69 13.44 -16.52
C LEU A 256 4.25 13.31 -17.94
N ARG A 257 4.34 14.43 -18.66
CA ARG A 257 4.95 14.48 -20.00
C ARG A 257 6.43 14.13 -19.94
N ARG A 258 7.16 14.72 -18.99
CA ARG A 258 8.58 14.48 -18.78
C ARG A 258 8.86 12.99 -18.55
N ARG A 259 8.11 12.34 -17.68
CA ARG A 259 8.26 10.92 -17.37
C ARG A 259 8.01 10.03 -18.60
N LEU A 260 6.97 10.31 -19.37
CA LEU A 260 6.73 9.59 -20.62
C LEU A 260 7.88 9.79 -21.63
N MET A 261 8.42 11.01 -21.75
CA MET A 261 9.54 11.28 -22.64
C MET A 261 10.83 10.57 -22.23
N VAL A 262 11.10 10.46 -20.93
CA VAL A 262 12.23 9.68 -20.40
C VAL A 262 12.12 8.22 -20.83
N VAL A 263 10.98 7.59 -20.61
CA VAL A 263 10.77 6.18 -20.98
C VAL A 263 10.79 6.01 -22.52
N LYS A 264 10.30 6.99 -23.30
CA LYS A 264 10.45 6.98 -24.75
C LYS A 264 11.92 6.95 -25.19
N ALA A 265 12.76 7.80 -24.59
CA ALA A 265 14.19 7.84 -24.90
C ALA A 265 14.89 6.50 -24.52
N GLU A 266 14.52 5.89 -23.41
CA GLU A 266 15.00 4.57 -23.03
C GLU A 266 14.65 3.51 -24.07
N ARG A 267 13.39 3.43 -24.50
CA ARG A 267 12.95 2.46 -25.53
C ARG A 267 13.69 2.66 -26.85
N LEU A 268 13.86 3.93 -27.28
CA LEU A 268 14.63 4.25 -28.49
C LEU A 268 16.09 3.79 -28.37
N THR A 269 16.71 3.98 -27.20
CA THR A 269 18.08 3.54 -26.92
C THR A 269 18.21 2.01 -27.01
N GLU A 270 17.27 1.27 -26.41
CA GLU A 270 17.23 -0.19 -26.47
C GLU A 270 17.07 -0.72 -27.90
N LEU A 271 16.34 0.02 -28.74
CA LEU A 271 16.17 -0.30 -30.17
C LEU A 271 17.35 0.13 -31.04
N GLY A 272 18.41 0.73 -30.47
CA GLY A 272 19.56 1.24 -31.19
C GLY A 272 19.29 2.52 -31.98
N ARG A 273 18.17 3.22 -31.74
CA ARG A 273 17.75 4.49 -32.38
C ARG A 273 18.33 5.68 -31.65
N THR A 274 19.66 5.71 -31.49
CA THR A 274 20.38 6.64 -30.60
C THR A 274 20.17 8.10 -30.95
N GLU A 275 20.18 8.46 -32.25
CA GLU A 275 19.98 9.87 -32.69
C GLU A 275 18.57 10.38 -32.31
N GLU A 276 17.57 9.51 -32.40
CA GLU A 276 16.21 9.86 -32.02
C GLU A 276 16.04 9.94 -30.49
N ALA A 277 16.73 9.05 -29.74
CA ALA A 277 16.77 9.13 -28.29
C ALA A 277 17.38 10.45 -27.80
N GLU A 278 18.52 10.86 -28.39
CA GLU A 278 19.18 12.13 -28.09
C GLU A 278 18.29 13.33 -28.40
N ALA A 279 17.56 13.29 -29.52
CA ALA A 279 16.60 14.34 -29.86
C ALA A 279 15.47 14.45 -28.84
N VAL A 280 14.90 13.32 -28.37
CA VAL A 280 13.88 13.31 -27.32
C VAL A 280 14.44 13.83 -26.00
N ILE A 281 15.64 13.41 -25.58
CA ILE A 281 16.29 13.87 -24.36
C ILE A 281 16.47 15.39 -24.37
N ALA A 282 16.86 15.96 -25.53
CA ALA A 282 17.04 17.40 -25.68
C ALA A 282 15.73 18.22 -25.54
N GLU A 283 14.58 17.57 -25.74
CA GLU A 283 13.25 18.18 -25.60
C GLU A 283 12.65 17.97 -24.20
N ILE A 284 13.24 17.14 -23.34
CA ILE A 284 12.74 16.90 -21.98
C ILE A 284 12.83 18.19 -21.19
N PRO A 285 11.72 18.71 -20.64
CA PRO A 285 11.74 19.87 -19.76
C PRO A 285 12.71 19.64 -18.59
N ALA A 286 13.42 20.68 -18.20
CA ALA A 286 14.27 20.62 -17.02
C ALA A 286 13.41 20.26 -15.78
N GLU A 287 13.96 19.43 -14.92
CA GLU A 287 13.32 19.10 -13.65
C GLU A 287 13.16 20.41 -12.85
N VAL A 288 11.95 20.67 -12.37
CA VAL A 288 11.74 21.76 -11.41
C VAL A 288 12.26 21.22 -10.08
N GLU A 289 13.48 21.64 -9.72
CA GLU A 289 14.00 21.35 -8.37
C GLU A 289 13.03 21.96 -7.35
N ASP A 290 12.28 21.09 -6.66
CA ASP A 290 11.55 21.50 -5.47
C ASP A 290 12.60 21.84 -4.41
N THR A 291 12.82 23.15 -4.17
CA THR A 291 13.90 23.65 -3.33
C THR A 291 13.65 23.48 -1.83
N ASP A 292 12.66 22.71 -1.44
CA ASP A 292 12.50 22.28 -0.05
C ASP A 292 13.52 21.18 0.28
N ILE A 293 14.79 21.63 0.43
CA ILE A 293 15.90 20.78 0.86
C ILE A 293 15.59 20.27 2.28
N ILE A 294 15.10 19.06 2.37
CA ILE A 294 15.02 18.33 3.63
C ILE A 294 16.46 17.95 4.00
N ASP A 295 17.00 18.57 5.07
CA ASP A 295 18.31 18.20 5.59
C ASP A 295 18.26 16.79 6.21
N VAL A 296 18.57 15.78 5.39
CA VAL A 296 18.61 14.36 5.79
C VAL A 296 19.58 14.12 6.94
N ALA A 297 20.59 14.97 7.11
CA ALA A 297 21.54 14.85 8.22
C ALA A 297 20.86 15.03 9.58
N LEU A 298 19.76 15.78 9.65
CA LEU A 298 18.95 15.90 10.87
C LEU A 298 18.28 14.58 11.29
N TYR A 299 18.10 13.64 10.36
CA TYR A 299 17.42 12.36 10.59
C TYR A 299 18.41 11.19 10.77
N ALA A 300 19.61 11.29 10.19
CA ALA A 300 20.62 10.24 10.25
C ALA A 300 21.30 10.11 11.62
N ASP A 301 21.41 11.21 12.39
CA ASP A 301 22.10 11.22 13.68
C ASP A 301 21.22 10.73 14.86
N ALA A 302 19.91 10.58 14.68
CA ALA A 302 19.01 10.16 15.74
C ALA A 302 19.22 8.69 16.17
N ASP A 303 19.74 7.84 15.28
CA ASP A 303 19.92 6.42 15.55
C ASP A 303 21.32 6.01 16.08
N VAL A 304 22.32 6.88 15.95
CA VAL A 304 23.71 6.51 16.25
C VAL A 304 24.10 6.80 17.70
N ASP A 305 23.45 7.73 18.37
CA ASP A 305 23.88 8.20 19.71
C ASP A 305 23.16 7.55 20.91
N ASN A 306 22.23 6.65 20.69
CA ASN A 306 21.54 5.97 21.81
C ASN A 306 22.38 4.85 22.48
N LYS A 307 23.66 4.72 22.13
CA LYS A 307 24.57 3.74 22.77
C LYS A 307 25.73 4.32 23.57
N ARG A 308 25.93 5.64 23.63
CA ARG A 308 27.04 6.23 24.41
C ARG A 308 26.73 7.67 24.87
N SER A 309 26.45 7.86 26.14
CA SER A 309 27.22 8.61 27.11
C SER A 309 26.38 9.35 28.15
N PRO A 310 26.84 9.33 29.40
CA PRO A 310 26.19 10.08 30.47
C PRO A 310 26.55 11.56 30.41
N LEU A 311 25.60 12.37 30.83
CA LEU A 311 25.66 13.80 31.08
C LEU A 311 27.02 14.22 31.64
N ARG A 312 27.75 15.07 30.92
CA ARG A 312 28.77 15.90 31.52
C ARG A 312 28.20 17.28 31.76
N GLY A 313 28.24 17.64 33.03
CA GLY A 313 27.77 18.89 33.56
C GLY A 313 28.52 20.11 33.00
N SER A 314 27.78 21.18 33.02
CA SER A 314 28.23 22.56 32.86
C SER A 314 29.44 22.87 33.75
N GLU A 315 30.55 23.23 33.18
CA GLU A 315 31.56 24.05 33.86
C GLU A 315 31.74 25.37 33.11
N THR A 316 31.18 26.38 33.73
CA THR A 316 31.55 27.78 33.61
C THR A 316 33.03 27.93 33.91
N ALA A 317 33.80 28.45 32.98
CA ALA A 317 35.09 29.04 33.28
C ALA A 317 35.07 30.52 32.88
N LEU A 318 35.15 31.31 33.92
CA LEU A 318 35.35 32.74 33.92
C LEU A 318 36.69 33.10 33.28
N ALA A 319 36.67 34.23 32.62
CA ALA A 319 37.82 35.00 32.16
C ALA A 319 38.73 35.41 33.33
N GLU A 320 40.01 35.51 33.07
CA GLU A 320 40.85 36.53 33.63
C GLU A 320 42.01 36.86 32.67
N GLU A 321 42.18 38.14 32.56
CA GLU A 321 43.19 38.96 31.93
C GLU A 321 44.62 38.55 32.33
N PHE A 322 45.54 38.58 31.40
CA PHE A 322 46.71 39.48 31.38
C PHE A 322 47.42 39.36 30.04
#